data_cd5f55f698a2fc4c703737945f78017a
#
_entry.id   cd5f55f698a2fc4c703737945f78017a
#
_cell.length_a   1.000
_cell.length_b   1.000
_cell.length_c   1.000
_cell.angle_alpha   90.00
_cell.angle_beta   90.00
_cell.angle_gamma   90.00
#
_symmetry.space_group_name_H-M   'P 1'
#
loop_
_entity.id
_entity.type
_entity.pdbx_description
1 polymer ?
#
loop_
_entity_poly.entity_id
_entity_poly.type
_entity_poly.pdbx_seq_one_letter_code
_entity_poly.pdbx_strand_id
1 'polypeptide(L)'
;MPDGAASRLERGASVRLDKVLFSYGEAPLVFDVDFAATKITAIMGPSGSGKSTLLNLVAGFETPRSGRVLIGGADVSVQPPSARPVSMVFQENNLFAHLPVEQNVGLGRSPSLRLTEADRTDIAEALLRTGLAGKEKRLPRELSGGERQRVALARVLVRDRPVLLLDEPFASLGPALRDDMLDLVAGVHAERGMTVLFVTHQPQDARRIGQNVVFLDNGAVAATGKADDFFTGAGPDAFRRYIGSGVGDAVSRDIARKRT
;
A
#
# COMPACT_ATOMS: atom_id res chain seq x y z
N MET A 1 -20.11 -37.11 -2.12
CA MET A 1 -19.26 -36.24 -1.29
C MET A 1 -18.09 -35.80 -2.12
N PRO A 2 -18.04 -34.61 -2.71
CA PRO A 2 -16.78 -34.05 -3.18
C PRO A 2 -16.28 -33.09 -2.13
N ASP A 3 -15.02 -33.34 -1.74
CA ASP A 3 -14.22 -32.59 -0.82
C ASP A 3 -14.20 -31.08 -1.12
N GLY A 4 -14.67 -30.32 -0.15
CA GLY A 4 -14.48 -28.88 -0.07
C GLY A 4 -13.05 -28.55 0.34
N ALA A 5 -12.07 -28.79 -0.51
CA ALA A 5 -10.80 -28.10 -0.45
C ALA A 5 -11.03 -26.66 -0.91
N ALA A 6 -11.55 -25.82 -0.01
CA ALA A 6 -11.41 -24.38 -0.16
C ALA A 6 -9.90 -24.10 -0.28
N SER A 7 -9.45 -23.89 -1.52
CA SER A 7 -8.13 -23.38 -1.85
C SER A 7 -7.83 -22.23 -0.88
N ARG A 8 -6.89 -22.44 0.06
CA ARG A 8 -6.23 -21.34 0.75
C ARG A 8 -5.64 -20.49 -0.35
N LEU A 9 -6.31 -19.40 -0.70
CA LEU A 9 -5.79 -18.38 -1.58
C LEU A 9 -4.36 -18.10 -1.12
N GLU A 10 -3.40 -18.20 -2.02
CA GLU A 10 -2.02 -17.77 -1.76
C GLU A 10 -2.09 -16.42 -1.08
N ARG A 11 -1.43 -16.28 0.07
CA ARG A 11 -1.60 -15.15 1.01
C ARG A 11 -1.33 -13.78 0.37
N GLY A 12 -0.71 -13.71 -0.82
CA GLY A 12 -0.51 -12.51 -1.62
C GLY A 12 -0.63 -12.81 -3.11
N ALA A 13 -1.09 -11.86 -3.89
CA ALA A 13 -1.22 -11.98 -5.34
C ALA A 13 -0.21 -11.07 -6.04
N SER A 14 0.38 -11.55 -7.15
CA SER A 14 1.18 -10.70 -8.03
C SER A 14 0.29 -9.63 -8.68
N VAL A 15 0.87 -8.48 -9.00
CA VAL A 15 0.21 -7.43 -9.78
C VAL A 15 1.06 -7.15 -11.01
N ARG A 16 0.44 -7.11 -12.19
CA ARG A 16 1.10 -6.79 -13.46
C ARG A 16 0.32 -5.70 -14.18
N LEU A 17 0.99 -4.63 -14.55
CA LEU A 17 0.52 -3.68 -15.56
C LEU A 17 1.24 -4.03 -16.86
N ASP A 18 0.53 -4.70 -17.79
CA ASP A 18 1.06 -5.19 -19.07
C ASP A 18 0.82 -4.14 -20.15
N LYS A 19 1.84 -3.34 -20.44
CA LYS A 19 1.84 -2.27 -21.45
C LYS A 19 0.62 -1.34 -21.33
N VAL A 20 0.27 -0.98 -20.09
CA VAL A 20 -0.87 -0.11 -19.78
C VAL A 20 -0.58 1.30 -20.29
N LEU A 21 -1.47 1.83 -21.12
CA LEU A 21 -1.51 3.23 -21.54
C LEU A 21 -2.70 3.92 -20.89
N PHE A 22 -2.46 5.07 -20.29
CA PHE A 22 -3.49 5.92 -19.69
C PHE A 22 -3.17 7.41 -19.90
N SER A 23 -4.17 8.30 -19.90
CA SER A 23 -3.96 9.75 -19.81
C SER A 23 -5.20 10.46 -19.32
N TYR A 24 -5.02 11.52 -18.52
CA TYR A 24 -6.07 12.49 -18.18
C TYR A 24 -6.23 13.60 -19.25
N GLY A 25 -5.29 13.76 -20.15
CA GLY A 25 -5.24 14.77 -21.19
C GLY A 25 -4.27 14.37 -22.29
N GLU A 26 -3.39 15.28 -22.70
CA GLU A 26 -2.44 15.04 -23.80
C GLU A 26 -1.23 14.21 -23.38
N ALA A 27 -0.75 14.36 -22.13
CA ALA A 27 0.43 13.63 -21.66
C ALA A 27 0.08 12.17 -21.33
N PRO A 28 0.63 11.19 -22.06
CA PRO A 28 0.39 9.78 -21.79
C PRO A 28 1.19 9.30 -20.58
N LEU A 29 0.60 8.38 -19.82
CA LEU A 29 1.26 7.57 -18.81
C LEU A 29 1.39 6.14 -19.35
N VAL A 30 2.60 5.58 -19.26
CA VAL A 30 2.89 4.23 -19.78
C VAL A 30 3.46 3.36 -18.66
N PHE A 31 2.76 2.30 -18.32
CA PHE A 31 3.19 1.39 -17.27
C PHE A 31 3.36 -0.03 -17.82
N ASP A 32 4.59 -0.53 -17.74
CA ASP A 32 4.96 -1.91 -18.03
C ASP A 32 5.78 -2.43 -16.86
N VAL A 33 5.13 -3.08 -15.87
CA VAL A 33 5.76 -3.41 -14.58
C VAL A 33 5.10 -4.60 -13.89
N ASP A 34 5.95 -5.44 -13.27
CA ASP A 34 5.55 -6.55 -12.42
C ASP A 34 5.82 -6.23 -10.94
N PHE A 35 4.85 -6.53 -10.11
CA PHE A 35 4.97 -6.53 -8.66
C PHE A 35 4.86 -7.97 -8.15
N ALA A 36 5.94 -8.46 -7.57
CA ALA A 36 6.02 -9.84 -7.07
C ALA A 36 5.02 -10.06 -5.92
N ALA A 37 4.39 -11.22 -5.91
CA ALA A 37 3.51 -11.65 -4.82
C ALA A 37 4.27 -11.66 -3.48
N THR A 38 3.56 -11.40 -2.37
CA THR A 38 4.09 -11.46 -1.01
C THR A 38 5.30 -10.54 -0.77
N LYS A 39 5.39 -9.42 -1.49
CA LYS A 39 6.44 -8.41 -1.31
C LYS A 39 5.86 -7.05 -1.00
N ILE A 40 6.64 -6.25 -0.25
CA ILE A 40 6.41 -4.81 -0.10
C ILE A 40 7.23 -4.12 -1.19
N THR A 41 6.55 -3.43 -2.11
CA THR A 41 7.19 -2.63 -3.16
C THR A 41 6.90 -1.16 -2.95
N ALA A 42 7.96 -0.37 -2.75
CA ALA A 42 7.87 1.08 -2.70
C ALA A 42 7.79 1.65 -4.12
N ILE A 43 6.81 2.50 -4.37
CA ILE A 43 6.64 3.24 -5.63
C ILE A 43 7.08 4.67 -5.36
N MET A 44 8.15 5.09 -6.04
CA MET A 44 8.80 6.39 -5.84
C MET A 44 8.90 7.17 -7.15
N GLY A 45 9.12 8.46 -7.04
CA GLY A 45 9.30 9.35 -8.20
C GLY A 45 8.84 10.78 -7.92
N PRO A 46 9.16 11.74 -8.80
CA PRO A 46 8.76 13.13 -8.68
C PRO A 46 7.24 13.31 -8.60
N SER A 47 6.79 14.48 -8.12
CA SER A 47 5.37 14.83 -8.20
C SER A 47 4.92 14.83 -9.66
N GLY A 48 3.72 14.32 -9.93
CA GLY A 48 3.18 14.21 -11.29
C GLY A 48 3.73 13.05 -12.14
N SER A 49 4.62 12.19 -11.61
CA SER A 49 5.14 11.04 -12.38
C SER A 49 4.16 9.88 -12.59
N GLY A 50 2.93 9.97 -12.04
CA GLY A 50 1.88 8.97 -12.25
C GLY A 50 1.73 7.93 -11.13
N LYS A 51 2.35 8.11 -9.95
CA LYS A 51 2.29 7.15 -8.83
C LYS A 51 0.87 6.81 -8.37
N SER A 52 0.09 7.83 -8.03
CA SER A 52 -1.32 7.65 -7.60
C SER A 52 -2.18 7.10 -8.74
N THR A 53 -1.90 7.50 -9.99
CA THR A 53 -2.60 6.96 -11.17
C THR A 53 -2.32 5.47 -11.34
N LEU A 54 -1.07 5.02 -11.14
CA LEU A 54 -0.72 3.61 -11.15
C LEU A 54 -1.54 2.83 -10.10
N LEU A 55 -1.61 3.33 -8.86
CA LEU A 55 -2.43 2.70 -7.82
C LEU A 55 -3.92 2.71 -8.18
N ASN A 56 -4.44 3.81 -8.74
CA ASN A 56 -5.83 3.92 -9.16
C ASN A 56 -6.19 2.94 -10.30
N LEU A 57 -5.26 2.71 -11.23
CA LEU A 57 -5.40 1.69 -12.27
C LEU A 57 -5.45 0.28 -11.66
N VAL A 58 -4.60 -0.02 -10.68
CA VAL A 58 -4.64 -1.32 -9.97
C VAL A 58 -5.90 -1.45 -9.13
N ALA A 59 -6.34 -0.37 -8.47
CA ALA A 59 -7.56 -0.37 -7.64
C ALA A 59 -8.86 -0.42 -8.46
N GLY A 60 -8.82 0.01 -9.74
CA GLY A 60 -9.99 0.08 -10.64
C GLY A 60 -10.78 1.37 -10.56
N PHE A 61 -10.21 2.42 -9.99
CA PHE A 61 -10.76 3.78 -10.07
C PHE A 61 -10.51 4.41 -11.43
N GLU A 62 -9.46 3.94 -12.13
CA GLU A 62 -9.16 4.32 -13.50
C GLU A 62 -9.15 3.06 -14.39
N THR A 63 -9.52 3.25 -15.67
CA THR A 63 -9.53 2.19 -16.68
C THR A 63 -8.45 2.49 -17.72
N PRO A 64 -7.57 1.54 -18.05
CA PRO A 64 -6.54 1.77 -19.06
C PRO A 64 -7.16 2.01 -20.45
N ARG A 65 -6.54 2.88 -21.27
CA ARG A 65 -6.92 3.06 -22.68
C ARG A 65 -6.51 1.86 -23.52
N SER A 66 -5.38 1.24 -23.17
CA SER A 66 -4.90 -0.02 -23.77
C SER A 66 -3.98 -0.74 -22.78
N GLY A 67 -3.60 -1.97 -23.07
CA GLY A 67 -2.88 -2.84 -22.16
C GLY A 67 -3.81 -3.51 -21.15
N ARG A 68 -3.24 -4.17 -20.14
CA ARG A 68 -4.01 -4.98 -19.17
C ARG A 68 -3.47 -4.78 -17.75
N VAL A 69 -4.38 -4.82 -16.78
CA VAL A 69 -4.07 -4.93 -15.35
C VAL A 69 -4.42 -6.34 -14.90
N LEU A 70 -3.42 -7.08 -14.43
CA LEU A 70 -3.61 -8.45 -13.95
C LEU A 70 -3.31 -8.52 -12.45
N ILE A 71 -4.13 -9.25 -11.71
CA ILE A 71 -3.92 -9.55 -10.29
C ILE A 71 -4.03 -11.06 -10.10
N GLY A 72 -2.97 -11.69 -9.57
CA GLY A 72 -2.90 -13.14 -9.47
C GLY A 72 -3.04 -13.85 -10.83
N GLY A 73 -2.61 -13.20 -11.94
CA GLY A 73 -2.75 -13.69 -13.30
C GLY A 73 -4.12 -13.45 -13.93
N ALA A 74 -5.14 -13.03 -13.17
CA ALA A 74 -6.46 -12.72 -13.71
C ALA A 74 -6.52 -11.29 -14.25
N ASP A 75 -7.10 -11.10 -15.43
CA ASP A 75 -7.33 -9.77 -16.01
C ASP A 75 -8.48 -9.06 -15.30
N VAL A 76 -8.16 -7.92 -14.66
CA VAL A 76 -9.11 -7.10 -13.91
C VAL A 76 -9.33 -5.73 -14.55
N SER A 77 -8.82 -5.49 -15.76
CA SER A 77 -8.74 -4.17 -16.40
C SER A 77 -10.06 -3.40 -16.40
N VAL A 78 -11.17 -4.10 -16.63
CA VAL A 78 -12.51 -3.51 -16.70
C VAL A 78 -13.37 -3.78 -15.44
N GLN A 79 -12.81 -4.46 -14.45
CA GLN A 79 -13.55 -4.73 -13.21
C GLN A 79 -13.62 -3.46 -12.34
N PRO A 80 -14.78 -3.18 -11.73
CA PRO A 80 -14.91 -2.06 -10.78
C PRO A 80 -14.13 -2.31 -9.49
N PRO A 81 -13.81 -1.28 -8.70
CA PRO A 81 -13.01 -1.41 -7.48
C PRO A 81 -13.58 -2.39 -6.45
N SER A 82 -14.90 -2.54 -6.39
CA SER A 82 -15.57 -3.47 -5.46
C SER A 82 -15.32 -4.94 -5.79
N ALA A 83 -15.07 -5.27 -7.06
CA ALA A 83 -14.84 -6.64 -7.54
C ALA A 83 -13.36 -7.05 -7.49
N ARG A 84 -12.43 -6.09 -7.39
CA ARG A 84 -10.99 -6.38 -7.39
C ARG A 84 -10.53 -6.95 -6.04
N PRO A 85 -9.56 -7.89 -6.04
CA PRO A 85 -9.03 -8.49 -4.82
C PRO A 85 -7.99 -7.56 -4.16
N VAL A 86 -8.31 -6.28 -3.99
CA VAL A 86 -7.44 -5.26 -3.41
C VAL A 86 -8.12 -4.52 -2.26
N SER A 87 -7.32 -4.04 -1.33
CA SER A 87 -7.71 -3.01 -0.36
C SER A 87 -6.84 -1.79 -0.56
N MET A 88 -7.39 -0.58 -0.36
CA MET A 88 -6.64 0.66 -0.52
C MET A 88 -6.82 1.57 0.69
N VAL A 89 -5.71 2.16 1.14
CA VAL A 89 -5.67 3.29 2.07
C VAL A 89 -5.25 4.51 1.28
N PHE A 90 -6.09 5.53 1.31
CA PHE A 90 -5.85 6.80 0.64
C PHE A 90 -5.07 7.75 1.55
N GLN A 91 -4.48 8.76 0.97
CA GLN A 91 -3.81 9.84 1.68
C GLN A 91 -4.75 10.52 2.70
N GLU A 92 -6.01 10.76 2.33
CA GLU A 92 -7.09 11.09 3.26
C GLU A 92 -7.73 9.79 3.75
N ASN A 93 -7.87 9.64 5.08
CA ASN A 93 -8.28 8.37 5.71
C ASN A 93 -9.67 7.87 5.33
N ASN A 94 -10.48 8.68 4.63
CA ASN A 94 -11.83 8.37 4.14
C ASN A 94 -12.72 7.68 5.20
N LEU A 95 -12.68 8.22 6.44
CA LEU A 95 -13.53 7.76 7.53
C LEU A 95 -14.91 8.44 7.44
N PHE A 96 -15.94 7.66 7.69
CA PHE A 96 -17.30 8.19 7.81
C PHE A 96 -17.43 8.91 9.17
N ALA A 97 -17.53 10.23 9.15
CA ALA A 97 -17.48 11.09 10.33
C ALA A 97 -18.61 10.83 11.35
N HIS A 98 -19.75 10.32 10.88
CA HIS A 98 -20.94 10.01 11.70
C HIS A 98 -20.94 8.57 12.24
N LEU A 99 -20.02 7.71 11.83
CA LEU A 99 -19.90 6.34 12.30
C LEU A 99 -18.79 6.21 13.35
N PRO A 100 -19.02 5.48 14.45
CA PRO A 100 -17.97 5.17 15.41
C PRO A 100 -16.88 4.28 14.79
N VAL A 101 -15.74 4.18 15.47
CA VAL A 101 -14.55 3.45 15.03
C VAL A 101 -14.89 2.02 14.62
N GLU A 102 -15.59 1.26 15.46
CA GLU A 102 -15.96 -0.13 15.16
C GLU A 102 -16.79 -0.28 13.88
N GLN A 103 -17.71 0.66 13.63
CA GLN A 103 -18.52 0.64 12.42
C GLN A 103 -17.70 1.07 11.20
N ASN A 104 -16.81 2.06 11.36
CA ASN A 104 -15.87 2.42 10.32
C ASN A 104 -15.01 1.23 9.90
N VAL A 105 -14.52 0.42 10.84
CA VAL A 105 -13.77 -0.82 10.54
C VAL A 105 -14.70 -1.87 9.96
N GLY A 106 -15.92 -2.03 10.50
CA GLY A 106 -16.92 -2.99 10.05
C GLY A 106 -17.33 -2.84 8.58
N LEU A 107 -17.23 -1.64 8.00
CA LEU A 107 -17.44 -1.41 6.56
C LEU A 107 -16.46 -2.22 5.69
N GLY A 108 -15.33 -2.63 6.23
CA GLY A 108 -14.41 -3.55 5.55
C GLY A 108 -14.99 -4.94 5.34
N ARG A 109 -15.87 -5.40 6.23
CA ARG A 109 -16.59 -6.69 6.13
C ARG A 109 -17.90 -6.56 5.36
N SER A 110 -18.72 -5.60 5.74
CA SER A 110 -20.06 -5.41 5.19
C SER A 110 -20.38 -3.95 4.96
N PRO A 111 -20.57 -3.51 3.70
CA PRO A 111 -20.98 -2.13 3.40
C PRO A 111 -22.30 -1.73 4.03
N SER A 112 -23.19 -2.70 4.32
CA SER A 112 -24.48 -2.47 5.01
C SER A 112 -24.40 -2.61 6.52
N LEU A 113 -23.20 -2.85 7.08
CA LEU A 113 -22.96 -3.09 8.51
C LEU A 113 -23.80 -4.24 9.10
N ARG A 114 -24.23 -5.19 8.26
CA ARG A 114 -24.84 -6.45 8.71
C ARG A 114 -23.70 -7.38 9.10
N LEU A 115 -23.29 -7.30 10.35
CA LEU A 115 -22.12 -8.00 10.90
C LEU A 115 -22.56 -9.24 11.67
N THR A 116 -21.92 -10.36 11.38
CA THR A 116 -22.02 -11.61 12.16
C THR A 116 -21.21 -11.49 13.46
N GLU A 117 -21.34 -12.46 14.35
CA GLU A 117 -20.50 -12.51 15.56
C GLU A 117 -19.02 -12.73 15.23
N ALA A 118 -18.73 -13.54 14.23
CA ALA A 118 -17.36 -13.70 13.71
C ALA A 118 -16.77 -12.39 13.19
N ASP A 119 -17.56 -11.59 12.43
CA ASP A 119 -17.10 -10.28 11.96
C ASP A 119 -16.80 -9.34 13.14
N ARG A 120 -17.60 -9.36 14.20
CA ARG A 120 -17.34 -8.55 15.41
C ARG A 120 -16.05 -8.94 16.11
N THR A 121 -15.77 -10.24 16.18
CA THR A 121 -14.52 -10.77 16.72
C THR A 121 -13.32 -10.30 15.89
N ASP A 122 -13.38 -10.42 14.56
CA ASP A 122 -12.34 -9.98 13.65
C ASP A 122 -12.11 -8.45 13.74
N ILE A 123 -13.19 -7.67 13.92
CA ILE A 123 -13.11 -6.22 14.12
C ILE A 123 -12.40 -5.89 15.44
N ALA A 124 -12.78 -6.56 16.52
CA ALA A 124 -12.15 -6.35 17.84
C ALA A 124 -10.65 -6.70 17.81
N GLU A 125 -10.29 -7.80 17.16
CA GLU A 125 -8.90 -8.19 16.96
C GLU A 125 -8.13 -7.15 16.13
N ALA A 126 -8.69 -6.69 15.02
CA ALA A 126 -8.07 -5.66 14.20
C ALA A 126 -7.85 -4.35 14.96
N LEU A 127 -8.81 -3.94 15.80
CA LEU A 127 -8.68 -2.76 16.66
C LEU A 127 -7.59 -2.94 17.73
N LEU A 128 -7.51 -4.11 18.35
CA LEU A 128 -6.45 -4.43 19.30
C LEU A 128 -5.07 -4.33 18.62
N ARG A 129 -4.90 -4.95 17.46
CA ARG A 129 -3.64 -4.97 16.69
C ARG A 129 -3.19 -3.59 16.22
N THR A 130 -4.13 -2.71 15.94
CA THR A 130 -3.84 -1.33 15.53
C THR A 130 -3.75 -0.36 16.72
N GLY A 131 -3.79 -0.86 17.98
CA GLY A 131 -3.70 -0.04 19.19
C GLY A 131 -4.90 0.88 19.41
N LEU A 132 -6.09 0.44 19.00
CA LEU A 132 -7.34 1.17 19.13
C LEU A 132 -8.31 0.51 20.13
N ALA A 133 -7.87 -0.46 20.90
CA ALA A 133 -8.67 -1.07 21.96
C ALA A 133 -9.15 0.01 22.96
N GLY A 134 -10.42 -0.05 23.35
CA GLY A 134 -11.08 0.93 24.20
C GLY A 134 -11.54 2.20 23.49
N LYS A 135 -11.41 2.27 22.14
CA LYS A 135 -11.84 3.42 21.33
C LYS A 135 -12.97 3.08 20.34
N GLU A 136 -13.55 1.90 20.47
CA GLU A 136 -14.54 1.31 19.55
C GLU A 136 -15.72 2.24 19.28
N LYS A 137 -16.18 2.93 20.34
CA LYS A 137 -17.35 3.81 20.32
C LYS A 137 -17.04 5.27 19.97
N ARG A 138 -15.77 5.66 19.87
CA ARG A 138 -15.37 7.04 19.53
C ARG A 138 -15.73 7.36 18.09
N LEU A 139 -16.05 8.62 17.85
CA LEU A 139 -16.22 9.17 16.50
C LEU A 139 -14.85 9.63 15.94
N PRO A 140 -14.66 9.69 14.62
CA PRO A 140 -13.39 10.15 14.00
C PRO A 140 -12.91 11.52 14.48
N ARG A 141 -13.82 12.45 14.82
CA ARG A 141 -13.48 13.77 15.36
C ARG A 141 -12.82 13.73 16.75
N GLU A 142 -13.01 12.64 17.50
CA GLU A 142 -12.47 12.43 18.84
C GLU A 142 -11.10 11.73 18.82
N LEU A 143 -10.57 11.47 17.61
CA LEU A 143 -9.33 10.78 17.37
C LEU A 143 -8.23 11.75 16.88
N SER A 144 -6.98 11.47 17.27
CA SER A 144 -5.81 12.10 16.67
C SER A 144 -5.66 11.71 15.19
N GLY A 145 -4.79 12.43 14.43
CA GLY A 145 -4.49 12.10 13.04
C GLY A 145 -4.00 10.66 12.85
N GLY A 146 -3.06 10.23 13.71
CA GLY A 146 -2.53 8.86 13.68
C GLY A 146 -3.56 7.79 14.05
N GLU A 147 -4.44 8.07 15.02
CA GLU A 147 -5.52 7.15 15.36
C GLU A 147 -6.50 6.97 14.19
N ARG A 148 -6.82 8.04 13.46
CA ARG A 148 -7.63 7.93 12.23
C ARG A 148 -6.97 7.06 11.16
N GLN A 149 -5.66 7.16 10.99
CA GLN A 149 -4.92 6.29 10.06
C GLN A 149 -4.93 4.84 10.51
N ARG A 150 -4.77 4.57 11.82
CA ARG A 150 -4.90 3.23 12.39
C ARG A 150 -6.30 2.63 12.17
N VAL A 151 -7.37 3.43 12.22
CA VAL A 151 -8.73 2.99 11.87
C VAL A 151 -8.81 2.59 10.39
N ALA A 152 -8.23 3.39 9.48
CA ALA A 152 -8.18 3.05 8.06
C ALA A 152 -7.42 1.74 7.81
N LEU A 153 -6.31 1.52 8.51
CA LEU A 153 -5.55 0.27 8.44
C LEU A 153 -6.32 -0.91 9.05
N ALA A 154 -6.99 -0.74 10.20
CA ALA A 154 -7.86 -1.77 10.78
C ALA A 154 -8.98 -2.19 9.81
N ARG A 155 -9.58 -1.25 9.07
CA ARG A 155 -10.55 -1.54 8.01
C ARG A 155 -9.97 -2.43 6.91
N VAL A 156 -8.72 -2.21 6.53
CA VAL A 156 -8.02 -3.07 5.54
C VAL A 156 -7.80 -4.47 6.10
N LEU A 157 -7.41 -4.58 7.37
CA LEU A 157 -7.19 -5.88 8.02
C LEU A 157 -8.43 -6.77 8.00
N VAL A 158 -9.59 -6.22 8.35
CA VAL A 158 -10.82 -7.02 8.35
C VAL A 158 -11.31 -7.35 6.94
N ARG A 159 -10.92 -6.58 5.92
CA ARG A 159 -11.31 -6.85 4.53
C ARG A 159 -10.58 -8.06 3.95
N ASP A 160 -9.40 -8.39 4.46
CA ASP A 160 -8.61 -9.58 4.15
C ASP A 160 -8.43 -9.83 2.64
N ARG A 161 -7.85 -8.86 1.93
CA ARG A 161 -7.55 -8.95 0.51
C ARG A 161 -6.06 -9.26 0.28
N PRO A 162 -5.71 -10.00 -0.80
CA PRO A 162 -4.33 -10.41 -1.07
C PRO A 162 -3.41 -9.25 -1.47
N VAL A 163 -3.95 -8.09 -1.86
CA VAL A 163 -3.18 -6.91 -2.26
C VAL A 163 -3.60 -5.70 -1.45
N LEU A 164 -2.62 -5.01 -0.87
CA LEU A 164 -2.78 -3.74 -0.15
C LEU A 164 -2.12 -2.61 -0.93
N LEU A 165 -2.88 -1.57 -1.22
CA LEU A 165 -2.44 -0.34 -1.88
C LEU A 165 -2.41 0.79 -0.86
N LEU A 166 -1.28 1.50 -0.77
CA LEU A 166 -1.06 2.61 0.16
C LEU A 166 -0.61 3.84 -0.63
N ASP A 167 -1.45 4.87 -0.72
CA ASP A 167 -1.13 6.11 -1.44
C ASP A 167 -0.76 7.20 -0.44
N GLU A 168 0.55 7.42 -0.24
CA GLU A 168 1.13 8.39 0.69
C GLU A 168 0.48 8.37 2.09
N PRO A 169 0.25 7.19 2.68
CA PRO A 169 -0.65 7.05 3.82
C PRO A 169 -0.17 7.75 5.08
N PHE A 170 1.13 8.08 5.17
CA PHE A 170 1.76 8.62 6.38
C PHE A 170 2.39 10.00 6.16
N ALA A 171 2.10 10.67 5.04
CA ALA A 171 2.71 11.95 4.68
C ALA A 171 2.47 13.06 5.72
N SER A 172 1.32 13.05 6.39
CA SER A 172 0.94 14.07 7.39
C SER A 172 1.38 13.73 8.82
N LEU A 173 2.08 12.61 9.04
CA LEU A 173 2.52 12.20 10.38
C LEU A 173 3.90 12.73 10.74
N GLY A 174 4.08 13.03 12.03
CA GLY A 174 5.42 13.27 12.59
C GLY A 174 6.28 11.99 12.56
N PRO A 175 7.62 12.13 12.64
CA PRO A 175 8.56 11.01 12.43
C PRO A 175 8.28 9.78 13.28
N ALA A 176 8.13 9.91 14.58
CA ALA A 176 7.92 8.78 15.49
C ALA A 176 6.63 8.01 15.15
N LEU A 177 5.52 8.73 14.91
CA LEU A 177 4.24 8.10 14.59
C LEU A 177 4.25 7.44 13.19
N ARG A 178 5.02 8.03 12.25
CA ARG A 178 5.26 7.43 10.94
C ARG A 178 5.99 6.10 11.07
N ASP A 179 7.04 6.05 11.87
CA ASP A 179 7.83 4.86 12.14
C ASP A 179 6.96 3.74 12.73
N ASP A 180 6.12 4.06 13.72
CA ASP A 180 5.15 3.10 14.30
C ASP A 180 4.18 2.54 13.24
N MET A 181 3.72 3.39 12.31
CA MET A 181 2.80 2.97 11.26
C MET A 181 3.47 2.12 10.19
N LEU A 182 4.72 2.40 9.85
CA LEU A 182 5.52 1.57 8.94
C LEU A 182 5.77 0.18 9.56
N ASP A 183 6.12 0.12 10.84
CA ASP A 183 6.30 -1.14 11.56
C ASP A 183 5.01 -1.95 11.65
N LEU A 184 3.88 -1.27 11.84
CA LEU A 184 2.57 -1.93 11.82
C LEU A 184 2.26 -2.53 10.45
N VAL A 185 2.53 -1.82 9.34
CA VAL A 185 2.37 -2.36 7.97
C VAL A 185 3.29 -3.55 7.74
N ALA A 186 4.57 -3.44 8.14
CA ALA A 186 5.54 -4.52 8.01
C ALA A 186 5.13 -5.76 8.83
N GLY A 187 4.66 -5.56 10.05
CA GLY A 187 4.16 -6.65 10.92
C GLY A 187 2.96 -7.37 10.31
N VAL A 188 1.98 -6.61 9.81
CA VAL A 188 0.80 -7.17 9.13
C VAL A 188 1.18 -7.92 7.85
N HIS A 189 2.11 -7.37 7.06
CA HIS A 189 2.64 -8.05 5.88
C HIS A 189 3.32 -9.37 6.25
N ALA A 190 4.21 -9.37 7.24
CA ALA A 190 4.93 -10.58 7.68
C ALA A 190 3.97 -11.68 8.14
N GLU A 191 2.90 -11.33 8.82
CA GLU A 191 1.93 -12.27 9.36
C GLU A 191 0.98 -12.82 8.29
N ARG A 192 0.47 -11.94 7.40
CA ARG A 192 -0.55 -12.31 6.41
C ARG A 192 0.02 -12.67 5.05
N GLY A 193 1.25 -12.28 4.75
CA GLY A 193 1.90 -12.54 3.46
C GLY A 193 1.23 -11.82 2.29
N MET A 194 0.49 -10.72 2.53
CA MET A 194 -0.14 -9.94 1.46
C MET A 194 0.90 -9.22 0.61
N THR A 195 0.57 -8.92 -0.64
CA THR A 195 1.37 -8.04 -1.49
C THR A 195 1.06 -6.59 -1.14
N VAL A 196 2.08 -5.75 -0.93
CA VAL A 196 1.90 -4.34 -0.58
C VAL A 196 2.53 -3.46 -1.65
N LEU A 197 1.74 -2.57 -2.25
CA LEU A 197 2.20 -1.49 -3.12
C LEU A 197 2.04 -0.18 -2.37
N PHE A 198 3.14 0.52 -2.16
CA PHE A 198 3.21 1.63 -1.22
C PHE A 198 3.87 2.84 -1.89
N VAL A 199 3.10 3.90 -2.12
CA VAL A 199 3.61 5.17 -2.64
C VAL A 199 4.17 5.99 -1.50
N THR A 200 5.40 6.43 -1.64
CA THR A 200 6.04 7.38 -0.74
C THR A 200 6.99 8.31 -1.49
N HIS A 201 7.10 9.52 -1.00
CA HIS A 201 8.13 10.49 -1.42
C HIS A 201 9.30 10.54 -0.42
N GLN A 202 9.25 9.74 0.65
CA GLN A 202 10.29 9.68 1.68
C GLN A 202 11.21 8.46 1.45
N PRO A 203 12.48 8.66 1.11
CA PRO A 203 13.42 7.56 0.91
C PRO A 203 13.59 6.67 2.14
N GLN A 204 13.49 7.24 3.35
CA GLN A 204 13.63 6.52 4.60
C GLN A 204 12.53 5.47 4.78
N ASP A 205 11.28 5.79 4.40
CA ASP A 205 10.15 4.85 4.48
C ASP A 205 10.40 3.64 3.56
N ALA A 206 10.82 3.92 2.32
CA ALA A 206 11.12 2.87 1.34
C ALA A 206 12.30 1.98 1.79
N ARG A 207 13.33 2.55 2.44
CA ARG A 207 14.43 1.79 3.03
C ARG A 207 14.01 0.94 4.22
N ARG A 208 13.05 1.44 5.04
CA ARG A 208 12.64 0.77 6.27
C ARG A 208 11.86 -0.50 6.00
N ILE A 209 10.86 -0.46 5.10
CA ILE A 209 9.94 -1.58 4.89
C ILE A 209 9.92 -2.11 3.45
N GLY A 210 10.41 -1.36 2.47
CA GLY A 210 10.41 -1.77 1.07
C GLY A 210 11.41 -2.90 0.80
N GLN A 211 10.96 -3.97 0.17
CA GLN A 211 11.83 -5.04 -0.33
C GLN A 211 12.25 -4.76 -1.78
N ASN A 212 11.34 -4.13 -2.53
CA ASN A 212 11.56 -3.69 -3.91
C ASN A 212 11.23 -2.21 -4.06
N VAL A 213 11.78 -1.59 -5.10
CA VAL A 213 11.48 -0.23 -5.53
C VAL A 213 11.04 -0.26 -7.00
N VAL A 214 9.99 0.50 -7.30
CA VAL A 214 9.61 0.91 -8.65
C VAL A 214 9.76 2.42 -8.71
N PHE A 215 10.63 2.91 -9.58
CA PHE A 215 10.87 4.34 -9.77
C PHE A 215 10.17 4.83 -11.03
N LEU A 216 9.26 5.78 -10.86
CA LEU A 216 8.55 6.43 -11.96
C LEU A 216 9.19 7.79 -12.27
N ASP A 217 9.39 8.06 -13.54
CA ASP A 217 9.84 9.36 -14.04
C ASP A 217 9.15 9.68 -15.36
N ASN A 218 8.77 10.94 -15.56
CA ASN A 218 8.13 11.43 -16.79
C ASN A 218 6.98 10.55 -17.28
N GLY A 219 6.13 10.07 -16.37
CA GLY A 219 4.93 9.29 -16.72
C GLY A 219 5.18 7.82 -17.10
N ALA A 220 6.38 7.31 -16.87
CA ALA A 220 6.75 5.94 -17.19
C ALA A 220 7.53 5.26 -16.05
N VAL A 221 7.64 3.93 -16.12
CA VAL A 221 8.52 3.15 -15.23
C VAL A 221 9.95 3.32 -15.70
N ALA A 222 10.77 4.07 -14.96
CA ALA A 222 12.16 4.32 -15.29
C ALA A 222 13.09 3.21 -14.79
N ALA A 223 12.77 2.58 -13.66
CA ALA A 223 13.54 1.46 -13.13
C ALA A 223 12.75 0.64 -12.12
N THR A 224 13.14 -0.63 -11.96
CA THR A 224 12.66 -1.56 -10.94
C THR A 224 13.81 -2.36 -10.37
N GLY A 225 13.76 -2.75 -9.10
CA GLY A 225 14.79 -3.58 -8.49
C GLY A 225 14.62 -3.76 -6.99
N LYS A 226 15.59 -4.40 -6.35
CA LYS A 226 15.62 -4.53 -4.89
C LYS A 226 15.88 -3.17 -4.24
N ALA A 227 15.25 -2.91 -3.11
CA ALA A 227 15.44 -1.67 -2.38
C ALA A 227 16.91 -1.44 -2.01
N ASP A 228 17.61 -2.47 -1.53
CA ASP A 228 19.02 -2.38 -1.17
C ASP A 228 19.88 -1.89 -2.34
N ASP A 229 19.66 -2.40 -3.57
CA ASP A 229 20.41 -2.01 -4.76
C ASP A 229 20.20 -0.52 -5.08
N PHE A 230 18.97 -0.03 -4.96
CA PHE A 230 18.64 1.38 -5.20
C PHE A 230 19.33 2.32 -4.21
N PHE A 231 19.38 1.94 -2.93
CA PHE A 231 19.91 2.81 -1.86
C PHE A 231 21.42 2.66 -1.61
N THR A 232 22.07 1.63 -2.16
CA THR A 232 23.54 1.46 -2.08
C THR A 232 24.31 2.02 -3.30
N GLY A 233 23.59 2.71 -4.20
CA GLY A 233 24.22 3.39 -5.34
C GLY A 233 24.12 2.66 -6.67
N ALA A 234 23.55 1.44 -6.71
CA ALA A 234 23.29 0.72 -7.95
C ALA A 234 22.00 1.18 -8.68
N GLY A 235 21.24 2.10 -8.07
CA GLY A 235 20.05 2.69 -8.68
C GLY A 235 20.38 3.62 -9.85
N PRO A 236 19.42 3.89 -10.75
CA PRO A 236 19.61 4.75 -11.91
C PRO A 236 19.95 6.19 -11.50
N ASP A 237 20.65 6.93 -12.40
CA ASP A 237 21.03 8.32 -12.13
C ASP A 237 19.85 9.23 -11.79
N ALA A 238 18.70 9.00 -12.43
CA ALA A 238 17.48 9.75 -12.16
C ALA A 238 17.01 9.54 -10.71
N PHE A 239 17.08 8.32 -10.19
CA PHE A 239 16.76 8.01 -8.80
C PHE A 239 17.77 8.66 -7.84
N ARG A 240 19.08 8.58 -8.13
CA ARG A 240 20.13 9.24 -7.32
C ARG A 240 19.91 10.74 -7.24
N ARG A 241 19.56 11.39 -8.34
CA ARG A 241 19.22 12.83 -8.35
C ARG A 241 17.95 13.11 -7.54
N TYR A 242 16.96 12.22 -7.61
CA TYR A 242 15.69 12.36 -6.89
C TYR A 242 15.87 12.29 -5.37
N ILE A 243 16.67 11.34 -4.85
CA ILE A 243 16.91 11.21 -3.40
C ILE A 243 17.93 12.21 -2.87
N GLY A 244 18.71 12.89 -3.75
CA GLY A 244 19.79 13.82 -3.38
C GLY A 244 21.07 13.13 -2.94
N SER A 245 22.21 13.83 -3.06
CA SER A 245 23.55 13.30 -2.72
C SER A 245 23.77 13.06 -1.21
N GLY A 246 22.89 13.54 -0.33
CA GLY A 246 23.04 13.42 1.13
C GLY A 246 22.69 12.06 1.73
N VAL A 247 22.00 11.19 1.01
CA VAL A 247 21.58 9.86 1.53
C VAL A 247 22.71 8.83 1.39
N GLY A 248 23.62 9.01 0.42
CA GLY A 248 24.80 8.15 0.22
C GLY A 248 25.86 8.28 1.33
N ASP A 249 26.06 9.48 1.84
CA ASP A 249 27.11 9.76 2.86
C ASP A 249 26.73 9.27 4.28
N ALA A 250 25.45 9.19 4.61
CA ALA A 250 24.99 8.65 5.90
C ALA A 250 25.25 7.14 6.02
N VAL A 251 25.23 6.43 4.89
CA VAL A 251 25.44 4.96 4.84
C VAL A 251 26.90 4.60 5.07
N SER A 252 27.81 5.37 4.52
CA SER A 252 29.25 5.14 4.71
C SER A 252 29.68 5.34 6.17
N ARG A 253 29.01 6.23 6.91
CA ARG A 253 29.30 6.48 8.33
C ARG A 253 28.73 5.41 9.26
N ASP A 254 27.60 4.81 8.92
CA ASP A 254 26.95 3.78 9.77
C ASP A 254 27.61 2.40 9.60
N ILE A 255 28.09 2.08 8.40
CA ILE A 255 28.86 0.86 8.13
C ILE A 255 30.24 0.93 8.79
N ALA A 256 30.87 2.12 8.84
CA ALA A 256 32.13 2.33 9.54
C ALA A 256 32.01 2.19 11.06
N ARG A 257 30.86 2.59 11.63
CA ARG A 257 30.60 2.46 13.09
C ARG A 257 30.27 1.04 13.56
N LYS A 258 29.83 0.15 12.68
CA LYS A 258 29.53 -1.27 13.02
C LYS A 258 30.73 -2.20 12.82
N ARG A 259 31.88 -1.68 12.35
CA ARG A 259 33.14 -2.44 12.15
C ARG A 259 34.24 -2.07 13.16
N THR A 260 33.96 -1.18 14.11
CA THR A 260 34.81 -0.89 15.26
C THR A 260 34.08 -1.33 16.54
#